data_a8e871721f86f9c9cb25cede4e0aa609
#
_entry.id   a8e871721f86f9c9cb25cede4e0aa609
#
_cell.length_a   1.000
_cell.length_b   1.000
_cell.length_c   1.000
_cell.angle_alpha   90.00
_cell.angle_beta   90.00
_cell.angle_gamma   90.00
#
_symmetry.space_group_name_H-M   'P 1'
#
loop_
_entity.id
_entity.type
_entity.pdbx_description
1 polymer ?
#
loop_
_entity_poly.entity_id
_entity_poly.type
_entity_poly.pdbx_seq_one_letter_code
_entity_poly.pdbx_strand_id
1 'polypeptide(L)'
;VTLTEDGHFAEDHVLCRVTGGEPALVPSSQVDLMDVSPRQMVSVGTSLIPFLEHDDANRALMGANMQRQAVPLIRPDAPLVGTGMERRTAVDAGDVLVADKAGVVTEVCADFVRVANDDGTERVYKVAKFRRSNQGNCYNQRVVATEGERVEVGTVLADGPATNEGDLALGQNLLVAFMTWEGLNYEDAII
;
A
#
# COMPACT_ATOMS: atom_id res chain seq x y z
N VAL A 1 -24.56 -0.11 2.47
CA VAL A 1 -25.28 -0.59 3.68
C VAL A 1 -24.51 -0.16 4.90
N THR A 2 -25.18 0.43 5.89
CA THR A 2 -24.57 0.87 7.15
C THR A 2 -24.64 -0.28 8.15
N LEU A 3 -23.50 -0.54 8.82
CA LEU A 3 -23.43 -1.54 9.90
C LEU A 3 -23.35 -0.85 11.26
N THR A 4 -23.90 -1.49 12.28
CA THR A 4 -23.70 -1.13 13.68
C THR A 4 -22.31 -1.55 14.14
N GLU A 5 -21.85 -1.10 15.32
CA GLU A 5 -20.57 -1.50 15.92
C GLU A 5 -20.46 -3.02 16.12
N ASP A 6 -21.59 -3.70 16.33
CA ASP A 6 -21.68 -5.15 16.48
C ASP A 6 -21.70 -5.91 15.13
N GLY A 7 -21.61 -5.21 14.00
CA GLY A 7 -21.58 -5.81 12.66
C GLY A 7 -22.95 -6.22 12.09
N HIS A 8 -24.04 -5.77 12.70
CA HIS A 8 -25.38 -5.98 12.18
C HIS A 8 -25.82 -4.83 11.28
N PHE A 9 -26.80 -5.06 10.41
CA PHE A 9 -27.40 -3.99 9.59
C PHE A 9 -28.09 -2.97 10.47
N ALA A 10 -27.78 -1.69 10.23
CA ALA A 10 -28.44 -0.56 10.93
C ALA A 10 -29.87 -0.34 10.44
N GLU A 11 -30.20 -0.81 9.26
CA GLU A 11 -31.50 -0.64 8.61
C GLU A 11 -32.30 -1.94 8.64
N ASP A 12 -33.61 -1.87 8.86
CA ASP A 12 -34.52 -3.03 8.87
C ASP A 12 -34.68 -3.65 7.49
N HIS A 13 -34.54 -2.85 6.41
CA HIS A 13 -34.64 -3.28 5.03
C HIS A 13 -33.40 -2.83 4.26
N VAL A 14 -32.83 -3.74 3.49
CA VAL A 14 -31.63 -3.48 2.69
C VAL A 14 -31.87 -3.88 1.23
N LEU A 15 -31.22 -3.15 0.32
CA LEU A 15 -31.22 -3.48 -1.10
C LEU A 15 -30.24 -4.62 -1.34
N CYS A 16 -30.72 -5.76 -1.78
CA CYS A 16 -29.89 -6.90 -2.11
C CYS A 16 -30.33 -7.58 -3.42
N ARG A 17 -29.53 -8.47 -3.96
CA ARG A 17 -29.90 -9.32 -5.08
C ARG A 17 -30.59 -10.56 -4.56
N VAL A 18 -31.83 -10.79 -5.04
CA VAL A 18 -32.59 -11.98 -4.73
C VAL A 18 -32.30 -13.09 -5.75
N THR A 19 -32.83 -14.29 -5.49
CA THR A 19 -32.76 -15.41 -6.42
C THR A 19 -33.35 -14.99 -7.77
N GLY A 20 -32.54 -15.06 -8.82
CA GLY A 20 -32.87 -14.52 -10.15
C GLY A 20 -32.04 -13.31 -10.56
N GLY A 21 -31.30 -12.71 -9.61
CA GLY A 21 -30.32 -11.66 -9.89
C GLY A 21 -30.86 -10.22 -9.95
N GLU A 22 -32.16 -10.04 -9.72
CA GLU A 22 -32.76 -8.70 -9.66
C GLU A 22 -32.54 -8.04 -8.29
N PRO A 23 -32.28 -6.72 -8.24
CA PRO A 23 -32.22 -5.99 -6.99
C PRO A 23 -33.61 -5.81 -6.38
N ALA A 24 -33.77 -6.17 -5.12
CA ALA A 24 -35.00 -5.98 -4.36
C ALA A 24 -34.70 -5.47 -2.94
N LEU A 25 -35.64 -4.72 -2.38
CA LEU A 25 -35.60 -4.32 -0.99
C LEU A 25 -36.18 -5.44 -0.13
N VAL A 26 -35.35 -6.03 0.73
CA VAL A 26 -35.74 -7.16 1.57
C VAL A 26 -35.47 -6.88 3.04
N PRO A 27 -36.18 -7.52 3.98
CA PRO A 27 -35.82 -7.42 5.40
C PRO A 27 -34.38 -7.89 5.65
N SER A 28 -33.66 -7.20 6.52
CA SER A 28 -32.25 -7.53 6.86
C SER A 28 -32.08 -8.97 7.36
N SER A 29 -33.11 -9.54 7.99
CA SER A 29 -33.11 -10.94 8.46
C SER A 29 -33.13 -12.00 7.36
N GLN A 30 -33.42 -11.63 6.12
CA GLN A 30 -33.44 -12.53 4.96
C GLN A 30 -32.16 -12.45 4.11
N VAL A 31 -31.20 -11.65 4.54
CA VAL A 31 -29.90 -11.51 3.84
C VAL A 31 -28.93 -12.55 4.36
N ASP A 32 -28.50 -13.45 3.49
CA ASP A 32 -27.58 -14.54 3.83
C ASP A 32 -26.11 -14.14 3.68
N LEU A 33 -25.78 -13.28 2.69
CA LEU A 33 -24.41 -12.92 2.33
C LEU A 33 -24.29 -11.41 2.09
N MET A 34 -23.12 -10.88 2.42
CA MET A 34 -22.78 -9.50 2.16
C MET A 34 -21.34 -9.43 1.64
N ASP A 35 -21.11 -8.61 0.61
CA ASP A 35 -19.75 -8.30 0.16
C ASP A 35 -19.00 -7.52 1.26
N VAL A 36 -17.79 -7.97 1.57
CA VAL A 36 -16.94 -7.32 2.59
C VAL A 36 -16.59 -5.89 2.16
N SER A 37 -16.30 -5.68 0.87
CA SER A 37 -16.00 -4.38 0.30
C SER A 37 -16.17 -4.40 -1.21
N PRO A 38 -16.65 -3.32 -1.85
CA PRO A 38 -16.66 -3.19 -3.31
C PRO A 38 -15.24 -3.17 -3.91
N ARG A 39 -14.21 -2.92 -3.12
CA ARG A 39 -12.80 -2.97 -3.55
C ARG A 39 -12.32 -4.36 -3.93
N GLN A 40 -13.01 -5.43 -3.54
CA GLN A 40 -12.68 -6.80 -3.94
C GLN A 40 -12.84 -7.06 -5.44
N MET A 41 -13.54 -6.21 -6.16
CA MET A 41 -13.72 -6.34 -7.61
C MET A 41 -12.47 -5.96 -8.41
N VAL A 42 -11.51 -5.27 -7.81
CA VAL A 42 -10.28 -4.82 -8.47
C VAL A 42 -9.06 -5.51 -7.87
N SER A 43 -8.00 -5.67 -8.67
CA SER A 43 -6.72 -6.19 -8.17
C SER A 43 -6.04 -5.17 -7.25
N VAL A 44 -5.05 -5.62 -6.47
CA VAL A 44 -4.25 -4.73 -5.61
C VAL A 44 -3.58 -3.64 -6.45
N GLY A 45 -2.98 -3.99 -7.61
CA GLY A 45 -2.36 -3.00 -8.50
C GLY A 45 -3.35 -1.96 -9.00
N THR A 46 -4.54 -2.39 -9.41
CA THR A 46 -5.61 -1.48 -9.85
C THR A 46 -6.12 -0.61 -8.70
N SER A 47 -6.17 -1.13 -7.48
CA SER A 47 -6.60 -0.38 -6.29
C SER A 47 -5.63 0.73 -5.85
N LEU A 48 -4.41 0.75 -6.39
CA LEU A 48 -3.40 1.78 -6.17
C LEU A 48 -3.50 2.95 -7.16
N ILE A 49 -4.37 2.88 -8.16
CA ILE A 49 -4.57 3.95 -9.15
C ILE A 49 -5.53 4.98 -8.57
N PRO A 50 -5.08 6.21 -8.29
CA PRO A 50 -5.97 7.27 -7.83
C PRO A 50 -6.92 7.70 -8.97
N PHE A 51 -8.16 8.05 -8.63
CA PHE A 51 -9.21 8.44 -9.58
C PHE A 51 -9.48 7.42 -10.69
N LEU A 52 -9.39 6.14 -10.35
CA LEU A 52 -9.61 5.03 -11.28
C LEU A 52 -10.94 5.13 -12.04
N GLU A 53 -11.98 5.64 -11.39
CA GLU A 53 -13.33 5.83 -11.95
C GLU A 53 -13.39 6.79 -13.13
N HIS A 54 -12.37 7.62 -13.31
CA HIS A 54 -12.24 8.56 -14.43
C HIS A 54 -11.43 8.01 -15.60
N ASP A 55 -10.82 6.82 -15.44
CA ASP A 55 -9.97 6.21 -16.46
C ASP A 55 -10.75 5.21 -17.31
N ASP A 56 -10.44 5.16 -18.60
CA ASP A 56 -10.87 4.07 -19.46
C ASP A 56 -10.24 2.75 -19.02
N ALA A 57 -10.99 1.65 -19.15
CA ALA A 57 -10.54 0.32 -18.73
C ALA A 57 -9.20 -0.10 -19.35
N ASN A 58 -8.98 0.22 -20.63
CA ASN A 58 -7.72 -0.09 -21.31
C ASN A 58 -6.54 0.68 -20.72
N ARG A 59 -6.74 1.96 -20.37
CA ARG A 59 -5.69 2.78 -19.75
C ARG A 59 -5.43 2.37 -18.31
N ALA A 60 -6.45 2.01 -17.56
CA ALA A 60 -6.29 1.45 -16.23
C ALA A 60 -5.49 0.13 -16.23
N LEU A 61 -5.75 -0.74 -17.22
CA LEU A 61 -4.97 -1.97 -17.41
C LEU A 61 -3.49 -1.67 -17.68
N MET A 62 -3.21 -0.73 -18.57
CA MET A 62 -1.84 -0.31 -18.88
C MET A 62 -1.14 0.24 -17.66
N GLY A 63 -1.80 1.12 -16.90
CA GLY A 63 -1.29 1.69 -15.64
C GLY A 63 -0.99 0.62 -14.60
N ALA A 64 -1.90 -0.32 -14.37
CA ALA A 64 -1.70 -1.43 -13.44
C ALA A 64 -0.51 -2.32 -13.84
N ASN A 65 -0.31 -2.55 -15.14
CA ASN A 65 0.85 -3.30 -15.65
C ASN A 65 2.15 -2.52 -15.45
N MET A 66 2.16 -1.20 -15.70
CA MET A 66 3.35 -0.36 -15.55
C MET A 66 3.80 -0.23 -14.10
N GLN A 67 2.89 -0.24 -13.12
CA GLN A 67 3.25 -0.27 -11.70
C GLN A 67 4.16 -1.47 -11.36
N ARG A 68 3.89 -2.64 -11.95
CA ARG A 68 4.70 -3.85 -11.75
C ARG A 68 6.08 -3.79 -12.40
N GLN A 69 6.30 -2.84 -13.31
CA GLN A 69 7.56 -2.63 -14.03
C GLN A 69 8.38 -1.47 -13.44
N ALA A 70 7.89 -0.85 -12.37
CA ALA A 70 8.58 0.25 -11.72
C ALA A 70 9.93 -0.21 -11.17
N VAL A 71 10.99 0.55 -11.50
CA VAL A 71 12.34 0.28 -11.00
C VAL A 71 12.48 0.88 -9.60
N PRO A 72 12.96 0.13 -8.59
CA PRO A 72 13.24 0.66 -7.27
C PRO A 72 14.25 1.82 -7.35
N LEU A 73 13.84 2.98 -6.84
CA LEU A 73 14.67 4.18 -6.84
C LEU A 73 15.56 4.23 -5.59
N ILE A 74 16.67 4.96 -5.68
CA ILE A 74 17.57 5.21 -4.53
C ILE A 74 16.85 6.07 -3.48
N ARG A 75 16.08 7.05 -3.94
CA ARG A 75 15.25 7.91 -3.08
C ARG A 75 13.85 7.97 -3.67
N PRO A 76 12.99 7.02 -3.32
CA PRO A 76 11.59 7.06 -3.71
C PRO A 76 10.85 8.08 -2.83
N ASP A 77 9.82 8.70 -3.39
CA ASP A 77 8.91 9.59 -2.65
C ASP A 77 7.55 8.93 -2.51
N ALA A 78 6.95 9.02 -1.33
CA ALA A 78 5.55 8.65 -1.16
C ALA A 78 4.65 9.53 -2.04
N PRO A 79 3.63 8.97 -2.70
CA PRO A 79 2.76 9.75 -3.57
C PRO A 79 1.96 10.78 -2.76
N LEU A 80 1.90 12.02 -3.28
CA LEU A 80 1.07 13.08 -2.67
C LEU A 80 -0.42 12.78 -2.82
N VAL A 81 -0.79 12.09 -3.89
CA VAL A 81 -2.16 11.64 -4.16
C VAL A 81 -2.15 10.12 -4.21
N GLY A 82 -2.86 9.50 -3.30
CA GLY A 82 -2.94 8.06 -3.17
C GLY A 82 -4.37 7.58 -2.93
N THR A 83 -4.53 6.27 -2.79
CA THR A 83 -5.82 5.60 -2.57
C THR A 83 -6.02 5.14 -1.13
N GLY A 84 -4.98 5.23 -0.29
CA GLY A 84 -4.95 4.69 1.07
C GLY A 84 -4.58 3.20 1.14
N MET A 85 -4.28 2.57 0.02
CA MET A 85 -3.83 1.16 -0.04
C MET A 85 -2.31 1.03 0.02
N GLU A 86 -1.57 2.13 -0.13
CA GLU A 86 -0.12 2.17 -0.28
C GLU A 86 0.59 1.53 0.93
N ARG A 87 0.24 1.99 2.13
CA ARG A 87 0.82 1.46 3.38
C ARG A 87 0.51 -0.02 3.58
N ARG A 88 -0.75 -0.38 3.42
CA ARG A 88 -1.18 -1.76 3.60
C ARG A 88 -0.50 -2.69 2.60
N THR A 89 -0.41 -2.27 1.34
CA THR A 89 0.25 -3.05 0.30
C THR A 89 1.74 -3.26 0.61
N ALA A 90 2.44 -2.22 1.05
CA ALA A 90 3.86 -2.29 1.38
C ALA A 90 4.13 -3.21 2.59
N VAL A 91 3.30 -3.12 3.63
CA VAL A 91 3.42 -3.94 4.85
C VAL A 91 3.03 -5.39 4.59
N ASP A 92 1.88 -5.64 3.94
CA ASP A 92 1.38 -7.00 3.68
C ASP A 92 2.27 -7.76 2.67
N ALA A 93 2.96 -7.05 1.77
CA ALA A 93 3.97 -7.65 0.89
C ALA A 93 5.22 -8.14 1.63
N GLY A 94 5.45 -7.68 2.86
CA GLY A 94 6.61 -8.03 3.65
C GLY A 94 7.90 -7.30 3.25
N ASP A 95 7.81 -6.28 2.41
CA ASP A 95 8.94 -5.46 1.99
C ASP A 95 9.36 -4.47 3.08
N VAL A 96 8.42 -4.01 3.87
CA VAL A 96 8.62 -3.13 5.02
C VAL A 96 8.75 -3.97 6.29
N LEU A 97 9.79 -3.73 7.07
CA LEU A 97 9.96 -4.33 8.38
C LEU A 97 9.20 -3.51 9.42
N VAL A 98 8.25 -4.15 10.10
CA VAL A 98 7.46 -3.54 11.17
C VAL A 98 7.70 -4.24 12.51
N ALA A 99 7.54 -3.50 13.59
CA ALA A 99 7.61 -4.06 14.94
C ALA A 99 6.39 -4.94 15.23
N ASP A 100 6.62 -6.17 15.68
CA ASP A 100 5.54 -7.10 16.06
C ASP A 100 5.02 -6.84 17.47
N LYS A 101 5.84 -6.24 18.33
CA LYS A 101 5.53 -5.91 19.71
C LYS A 101 6.00 -4.51 20.06
N ALA A 102 5.35 -3.92 21.05
CA ALA A 102 5.79 -2.66 21.63
C ALA A 102 7.08 -2.84 22.44
N GLY A 103 7.95 -1.84 22.38
CA GLY A 103 9.24 -1.88 23.07
C GLY A 103 10.12 -0.67 22.79
N VAL A 104 11.40 -0.82 23.05
CA VAL A 104 12.42 0.22 22.80
C VAL A 104 13.51 -0.35 21.91
N VAL A 105 13.92 0.40 20.91
CA VAL A 105 15.05 0.06 20.03
C VAL A 105 16.34 0.18 20.81
N THR A 106 17.06 -0.92 21.00
CA THR A 106 18.30 -0.97 21.80
C THR A 106 19.55 -0.86 20.95
N GLU A 107 19.49 -1.35 19.71
CA GLU A 107 20.65 -1.32 18.82
C GLU A 107 20.18 -1.22 17.36
N VAL A 108 20.86 -0.37 16.59
CA VAL A 108 20.58 -0.17 15.16
C VAL A 108 21.86 -0.40 14.36
N CYS A 109 21.80 -1.35 13.46
CA CYS A 109 22.86 -1.63 12.50
C CYS A 109 22.30 -1.66 11.07
N ALA A 110 23.14 -1.61 10.07
CA ALA A 110 22.71 -1.72 8.68
C ALA A 110 22.04 -3.05 8.37
N ASP A 111 22.39 -4.12 9.09
CA ASP A 111 21.98 -5.49 8.83
C ASP A 111 20.87 -5.97 9.77
N PHE A 112 20.65 -5.28 10.88
CA PHE A 112 19.61 -5.64 11.85
C PHE A 112 19.18 -4.46 12.72
N VAL A 113 18.00 -4.59 13.28
CA VAL A 113 17.46 -3.74 14.35
C VAL A 113 17.09 -4.62 15.52
N ARG A 114 17.53 -4.27 16.73
CA ARG A 114 17.24 -4.98 17.96
C ARG A 114 16.25 -4.19 18.80
N VAL A 115 15.19 -4.85 19.24
CA VAL A 115 14.13 -4.26 20.05
C VAL A 115 13.98 -5.04 21.34
N ALA A 116 14.09 -4.35 22.47
CA ALA A 116 13.70 -4.87 23.78
C ALA A 116 12.20 -4.63 23.96
N ASN A 117 11.42 -5.70 23.94
CA ASN A 117 9.96 -5.64 24.06
C ASN A 117 9.56 -5.38 25.52
N ASP A 118 8.39 -4.78 25.71
CA ASP A 118 7.83 -4.49 27.04
C ASP A 118 7.52 -5.78 27.85
N ASP A 119 7.40 -6.92 27.20
CA ASP A 119 7.23 -8.24 27.86
C ASP A 119 8.54 -8.86 28.39
N GLY A 120 9.65 -8.14 28.30
CA GLY A 120 10.97 -8.58 28.72
C GLY A 120 11.69 -9.48 27.73
N THR A 121 11.12 -9.74 26.55
CA THR A 121 11.78 -10.47 25.47
C THR A 121 12.58 -9.53 24.58
N GLU A 122 13.66 -10.03 23.99
CA GLU A 122 14.42 -9.30 22.99
C GLU A 122 14.20 -9.90 21.61
N ARG A 123 14.02 -9.05 20.60
CA ARG A 123 13.86 -9.49 19.20
C ARG A 123 14.84 -8.78 18.29
N VAL A 124 15.45 -9.57 17.40
CA VAL A 124 16.35 -9.08 16.36
C VAL A 124 15.67 -9.18 15.00
N TYR A 125 15.46 -8.04 14.37
CA TYR A 125 14.90 -7.92 13.02
C TYR A 125 16.03 -7.83 12.01
N LYS A 126 16.17 -8.83 11.15
CA LYS A 126 17.21 -8.84 10.12
C LYS A 126 16.78 -8.00 8.91
N VAL A 127 17.67 -7.18 8.43
CA VAL A 127 17.48 -6.30 7.28
C VAL A 127 18.11 -6.92 6.03
N ALA A 128 17.36 -6.99 4.94
CA ALA A 128 17.87 -7.53 3.69
C ALA A 128 18.70 -6.48 2.95
N LYS A 129 19.96 -6.83 2.64
CA LYS A 129 20.91 -5.91 1.99
C LYS A 129 21.29 -6.43 0.60
N PHE A 130 21.16 -5.55 -0.40
CA PHE A 130 21.71 -5.71 -1.75
C PHE A 130 21.46 -7.09 -2.38
N ARG A 131 20.26 -7.63 -2.23
CA ARG A 131 19.86 -8.89 -2.86
C ARG A 131 19.41 -8.64 -4.30
N ARG A 132 19.72 -9.56 -5.18
CA ARG A 132 19.17 -9.54 -6.53
C ARG A 132 17.75 -10.11 -6.52
N SER A 133 16.80 -9.38 -7.10
CA SER A 133 15.45 -9.86 -7.34
C SER A 133 15.39 -10.79 -8.56
N ASN A 134 14.27 -11.51 -8.74
CA ASN A 134 14.04 -12.34 -9.93
C ASN A 134 14.01 -11.51 -11.22
N GLN A 135 13.65 -10.25 -11.14
CA GLN A 135 13.65 -9.29 -12.26
C GLN A 135 15.03 -8.64 -12.51
N GLY A 136 16.06 -9.02 -11.76
CA GLY A 136 17.41 -8.45 -11.89
C GLY A 136 17.59 -7.10 -11.22
N ASN A 137 16.60 -6.60 -10.44
CA ASN A 137 16.68 -5.37 -9.67
C ASN A 137 17.36 -5.59 -8.33
N CYS A 138 17.83 -4.50 -7.72
CA CYS A 138 18.42 -4.52 -6.38
C CYS A 138 17.32 -4.47 -5.32
N TYR A 139 17.26 -5.50 -4.48
CA TYR A 139 16.43 -5.54 -3.30
C TYR A 139 17.26 -5.13 -2.10
N ASN A 140 17.01 -3.95 -1.56
CA ASN A 140 17.76 -3.39 -0.43
C ASN A 140 16.80 -2.72 0.55
N GLN A 141 16.83 -3.16 1.80
CA GLN A 141 16.09 -2.50 2.87
C GLN A 141 16.96 -1.46 3.55
N ARG A 142 16.34 -0.36 3.98
CA ARG A 142 16.98 0.76 4.67
C ARG A 142 16.35 0.94 6.04
N VAL A 143 17.17 0.89 7.09
CA VAL A 143 16.70 1.14 8.47
C VAL A 143 16.25 2.59 8.60
N VAL A 144 15.10 2.80 9.21
CA VAL A 144 14.48 4.10 9.51
C VAL A 144 14.47 4.35 11.02
N ALA A 145 14.32 3.28 11.82
CA ALA A 145 14.30 3.37 13.29
C ALA A 145 15.62 3.93 13.84
N THR A 146 15.51 4.66 14.93
CA THR A 146 16.65 5.23 15.66
C THR A 146 16.86 4.54 17.00
N GLU A 147 18.11 4.47 17.46
CA GLU A 147 18.45 3.89 18.77
C GLU A 147 17.81 4.71 19.90
N GLY A 148 17.20 4.02 20.87
CA GLY A 148 16.46 4.62 21.96
C GLY A 148 15.01 5.00 21.64
N GLU A 149 14.56 4.81 20.41
CA GLU A 149 13.20 5.09 19.99
C GLU A 149 12.22 4.09 20.59
N ARG A 150 11.07 4.60 21.06
CA ARG A 150 9.95 3.75 21.48
C ARG A 150 9.11 3.37 20.28
N VAL A 151 8.91 2.08 20.10
CA VAL A 151 8.12 1.53 19.00
C VAL A 151 6.86 0.82 19.52
N GLU A 152 5.79 0.93 18.77
CA GLU A 152 4.54 0.22 18.98
C GLU A 152 4.36 -0.87 17.93
N VAL A 153 3.37 -1.73 18.12
CA VAL A 153 3.01 -2.75 17.12
C VAL A 153 2.67 -2.08 15.79
N GLY A 154 3.35 -2.48 14.71
CA GLY A 154 3.17 -1.90 13.38
C GLY A 154 4.01 -0.65 13.08
N THR A 155 4.86 -0.19 14.04
CA THR A 155 5.85 0.86 13.76
C THR A 155 6.87 0.37 12.74
N VAL A 156 7.18 1.20 11.74
CA VAL A 156 8.16 0.87 10.69
C VAL A 156 9.57 0.92 11.25
N LEU A 157 10.31 -0.16 11.12
CA LEU A 157 11.71 -0.28 11.53
C LEU A 157 12.67 -0.11 10.36
N ALA A 158 12.29 -0.64 9.20
CA ALA A 158 13.06 -0.48 7.97
C ALA A 158 12.15 -0.43 6.75
N ASP A 159 12.45 0.47 5.85
CA ASP A 159 11.83 0.57 4.53
C ASP A 159 12.43 -0.45 3.57
N GLY A 160 11.59 -0.98 2.68
CA GLY A 160 11.99 -1.85 1.59
C GLY A 160 12.34 -1.09 0.31
N PRO A 161 12.58 -1.82 -0.78
CA PRO A 161 12.69 -1.22 -2.10
C PRO A 161 11.36 -0.60 -2.51
N ALA A 162 11.40 0.57 -3.14
CA ALA A 162 10.20 1.32 -3.56
C ALA A 162 9.19 1.58 -2.42
N THR A 163 9.70 1.85 -1.21
CA THR A 163 8.88 2.30 -0.08
C THR A 163 9.52 3.51 0.58
N ASN A 164 8.70 4.35 1.21
CA ASN A 164 9.12 5.50 1.99
C ASN A 164 8.22 5.66 3.21
N GLU A 165 8.83 5.62 4.41
CA GLU A 165 8.12 5.69 5.70
C GLU A 165 6.98 4.65 5.86
N GLY A 166 7.17 3.48 5.24
CA GLY A 166 6.20 2.39 5.25
C GLY A 166 5.12 2.46 4.17
N ASP A 167 5.10 3.51 3.37
CA ASP A 167 4.17 3.64 2.24
C ASP A 167 4.84 3.20 0.94
N LEU A 168 4.05 2.65 0.02
CA LEU A 168 4.52 2.29 -1.30
C LEU A 168 4.89 3.55 -2.08
N ALA A 169 6.12 3.61 -2.58
CA ALA A 169 6.71 4.74 -3.29
C ALA A 169 7.39 4.25 -4.58
N LEU A 170 6.63 4.20 -5.68
CA LEU A 170 7.09 3.66 -6.96
C LEU A 170 7.87 4.68 -7.81
N GLY A 171 7.91 5.94 -7.39
CA GLY A 171 8.52 7.02 -8.17
C GLY A 171 8.92 8.20 -7.30
N GLN A 172 8.93 9.38 -7.93
CA GLN A 172 9.20 10.67 -7.28
C GLN A 172 8.13 11.69 -7.68
N ASN A 173 7.84 12.62 -6.78
CA ASN A 173 6.95 13.74 -7.05
C ASN A 173 7.73 14.82 -7.82
N LEU A 174 7.30 15.09 -9.06
CA LEU A 174 7.96 16.05 -9.93
C LEU A 174 7.08 17.29 -10.14
N LEU A 175 7.72 18.46 -10.16
CA LEU A 175 7.06 19.68 -10.63
C LEU A 175 7.03 19.66 -12.16
N VAL A 176 5.85 19.68 -12.73
CA VAL A 176 5.62 19.56 -14.19
C VAL A 176 5.02 20.84 -14.73
N ALA A 177 5.49 21.28 -15.89
CA ALA A 177 4.88 22.37 -16.66
C ALA A 177 4.27 21.82 -17.95
N PHE A 178 3.01 22.19 -18.22
CA PHE A 178 2.31 21.87 -19.46
C PHE A 178 2.43 23.05 -20.42
N MET A 179 3.39 22.99 -21.33
CA MET A 179 3.66 24.05 -22.31
C MET A 179 4.37 23.48 -23.52
N THR A 180 4.37 24.25 -24.64
CA THR A 180 5.24 23.94 -25.76
C THR A 180 6.66 24.41 -25.48
N TRP A 181 7.65 23.56 -25.76
CA TRP A 181 9.06 23.86 -25.50
C TRP A 181 9.86 23.70 -26.79
N GLU A 182 9.94 24.77 -27.56
CA GLU A 182 10.75 24.86 -28.85
C GLU A 182 10.45 23.69 -29.84
N GLY A 183 9.25 23.11 -29.77
CA GLY A 183 8.86 21.95 -30.58
C GLY A 183 9.47 20.60 -30.13
N LEU A 184 10.30 20.58 -29.11
CA LEU A 184 10.97 19.36 -28.64
C LEU A 184 10.02 18.39 -27.92
N ASN A 185 8.89 18.87 -27.43
CA ASN A 185 7.83 18.09 -26.81
C ASN A 185 6.57 17.95 -27.69
N TYR A 186 6.79 17.84 -29.02
CA TYR A 186 5.72 17.58 -29.96
C TYR A 186 5.03 16.24 -29.71
N GLU A 187 3.71 16.22 -29.79
CA GLU A 187 2.84 15.08 -29.44
C GLU A 187 3.05 14.61 -27.99
N ASP A 188 3.45 13.35 -27.80
CA ASP A 188 3.62 12.71 -26.47
C ASP A 188 5.06 12.82 -25.93
N ALA A 189 5.91 13.63 -26.57
CA ALA A 189 7.29 13.81 -26.11
C ALA A 189 7.35 14.62 -24.82
N ILE A 190 8.17 14.14 -23.88
CA ILE A 190 8.44 14.76 -22.58
C ILE A 190 9.92 15.14 -22.51
N ILE A 191 10.22 16.35 -21.98
CA ILE A 191 11.58 16.86 -21.77
C ILE A 191 11.90 16.84 -20.26
#